data_73c8b935fc48d8c093a504656037f3c1
#
_entry.id   73c8b935fc48d8c093a504656037f3c1
#
_cell.length_a   1.000
_cell.length_b   1.000
_cell.length_c   1.000
_cell.angle_alpha   90.00
_cell.angle_beta   90.00
_cell.angle_gamma   90.00
#
_symmetry.space_group_name_H-M   'P 1'
#
loop_
_entity.id
_entity.type
_entity.pdbx_description
1 polymer ?
#
loop_
_entity_poly.entity_id
_entity_poly.type
_entity_poly.pdbx_seq_one_letter_code
_entity_poly.pdbx_strand_id
1 'polypeptide(L)'
;AAAQKIRAERGEINPEHRLGLSDGLTAGVGDVILTRRNDAKLVTSNGDVVRNGQRWVVDSIGKDGSITARRCDDDLATVTLNRDYLDKHTQLGYAATGHSSQGATVDVARVVAGVGNLDKSSVYVPMTRGREGNFLYIAETQPGDTETGHGQVSQIIRRESDEYARDLLVSAGMREQGDKTPQALFGQAKQDWELTKLVNQPSQTD
;
A
#
# COMPACT_ATOMS: atom_id res chain seq x y z
N ALA A 1 0.47 -13.34 2.63
CA ALA A 1 0.77 -14.62 2.02
C ALA A 1 2.26 -14.98 2.02
N ALA A 2 3.14 -14.51 1.10
CA ALA A 2 4.54 -14.93 1.07
C ALA A 2 5.32 -14.56 2.35
N ALA A 3 5.21 -13.32 2.83
CA ALA A 3 5.86 -12.87 4.06
C ALA A 3 5.41 -13.69 5.28
N GLN A 4 4.13 -14.04 5.37
CA GLN A 4 3.61 -14.89 6.44
C GLN A 4 4.23 -16.29 6.42
N LYS A 5 4.37 -16.89 5.22
CA LYS A 5 4.99 -18.21 5.09
C LYS A 5 6.42 -18.19 5.63
N ILE A 6 7.23 -17.21 5.22
CA ILE A 6 8.61 -17.06 5.68
C ILE A 6 8.67 -16.86 7.20
N ARG A 7 7.78 -16.03 7.76
CA ARG A 7 7.74 -15.77 9.20
C ARG A 7 7.25 -16.97 10.00
N ALA A 8 6.32 -17.75 9.47
CA ALA A 8 5.88 -19.00 10.08
C ALA A 8 7.02 -20.05 10.10
N GLU A 9 7.76 -20.19 8.99
CA GLU A 9 8.93 -21.07 8.91
C GLU A 9 10.04 -20.69 9.91
N ARG A 10 10.12 -19.40 10.28
CA ARG A 10 11.04 -18.88 11.30
C ARG A 10 10.48 -18.95 12.73
N GLY A 11 9.26 -19.43 12.91
CA GLY A 11 8.60 -19.46 14.22
C GLY A 11 8.19 -18.09 14.77
N GLU A 12 8.17 -17.05 13.93
CA GLU A 12 7.85 -15.68 14.35
C GLU A 12 6.34 -15.43 14.46
N ILE A 13 5.50 -16.28 13.82
CA ILE A 13 4.05 -16.21 13.86
C ILE A 13 3.44 -17.61 14.05
N ASN A 14 2.26 -17.68 14.69
CA ASN A 14 1.54 -18.94 14.80
C ASN A 14 0.67 -19.17 13.56
N PRO A 15 0.86 -20.27 12.81
CA PRO A 15 0.05 -20.59 11.63
C PRO A 15 -1.31 -21.21 11.93
N GLU A 16 -1.55 -21.73 13.14
CA GLU A 16 -2.70 -22.61 13.41
C GLU A 16 -4.01 -21.86 13.64
N HIS A 17 -3.98 -20.73 14.35
CA HIS A 17 -5.19 -19.98 14.69
C HIS A 17 -5.23 -18.65 13.95
N ARG A 18 -6.08 -18.57 12.93
CA ARG A 18 -6.11 -17.41 12.02
C ARG A 18 -7.54 -16.95 11.76
N LEU A 19 -7.71 -15.63 11.66
CA LEU A 19 -8.99 -15.01 11.33
C LEU A 19 -8.92 -14.37 9.93
N GLY A 20 -10.04 -14.44 9.20
CA GLY A 20 -10.18 -13.75 7.92
C GLY A 20 -10.17 -12.23 8.08
N LEU A 21 -9.69 -11.53 7.06
CA LEU A 21 -9.64 -10.06 6.97
C LEU A 21 -10.43 -9.58 5.74
N SER A 22 -10.62 -8.28 5.63
CA SER A 22 -11.41 -7.66 4.55
C SER A 22 -10.81 -7.82 3.15
N ASP A 23 -9.53 -8.13 3.04
CA ASP A 23 -8.83 -8.38 1.78
C ASP A 23 -8.83 -9.86 1.34
N GLY A 24 -9.61 -10.71 2.02
CA GLY A 24 -9.67 -12.15 1.76
C GLY A 24 -8.46 -12.93 2.28
N LEU A 25 -7.50 -12.26 2.92
CA LEU A 25 -6.37 -12.89 3.58
C LEU A 25 -6.70 -13.22 5.04
N THR A 26 -5.76 -13.85 5.74
CA THR A 26 -5.93 -14.22 7.14
C THR A 26 -4.80 -13.69 8.00
N ALA A 27 -5.07 -13.37 9.27
CA ALA A 27 -4.06 -13.03 10.27
C ALA A 27 -4.16 -13.93 11.50
N GLY A 28 -3.02 -14.25 12.09
CA GLY A 28 -2.84 -14.97 13.34
C GLY A 28 -1.95 -14.17 14.31
N VAL A 29 -1.69 -14.73 15.49
CA VAL A 29 -0.80 -14.11 16.48
C VAL A 29 0.58 -13.88 15.90
N GLY A 30 1.14 -12.70 16.12
CA GLY A 30 2.41 -12.24 15.57
C GLY A 30 2.32 -11.59 14.19
N ASP A 31 1.20 -11.74 13.47
CA ASP A 31 1.00 -11.05 12.18
C ASP A 31 0.85 -9.54 12.35
N VAL A 32 1.19 -8.81 11.28
CA VAL A 32 0.95 -7.37 11.19
C VAL A 32 -0.33 -7.14 10.40
N ILE A 33 -1.25 -6.37 10.97
CA ILE A 33 -2.49 -5.95 10.32
C ILE A 33 -2.53 -4.44 10.15
N LEU A 34 -3.34 -3.97 9.19
CA LEU A 34 -3.51 -2.58 8.82
C LEU A 34 -4.99 -2.20 8.91
N THR A 35 -5.32 -1.16 9.68
CA THR A 35 -6.67 -0.61 9.76
C THR A 35 -6.96 0.32 8.59
N ARG A 36 -8.16 0.21 8.00
CA ARG A 36 -8.57 0.94 6.78
C ARG A 36 -9.70 1.95 7.01
N ARG A 37 -10.14 2.10 8.25
CA ARG A 37 -11.20 3.04 8.60
C ARG A 37 -10.96 3.65 9.98
N ASN A 38 -11.27 4.95 10.12
CA ASN A 38 -11.33 5.60 11.43
C ASN A 38 -12.55 5.08 12.19
N ASP A 39 -12.36 4.72 13.46
CA ASP A 39 -13.47 4.35 14.34
C ASP A 39 -13.25 4.94 15.73
N ALA A 40 -14.05 5.96 16.06
CA ALA A 40 -14.00 6.63 17.35
C ALA A 40 -14.47 5.76 18.54
N LYS A 41 -15.12 4.61 18.25
CA LYS A 41 -15.56 3.68 19.30
C LYS A 41 -14.45 2.68 19.67
N LEU A 42 -13.46 2.51 18.81
CA LEU A 42 -12.31 1.67 19.09
C LEU A 42 -11.21 2.52 19.72
N VAL A 43 -11.17 2.48 21.04
CA VAL A 43 -10.24 3.26 21.85
C VAL A 43 -9.10 2.35 22.30
N THR A 44 -7.88 2.84 22.17
CA THR A 44 -6.66 2.16 22.62
C THR A 44 -6.46 2.30 24.14
N SER A 45 -5.58 1.50 24.71
CA SER A 45 -5.24 1.54 26.14
C SER A 45 -4.71 2.90 26.63
N ASN A 46 -4.13 3.71 25.72
CA ASN A 46 -3.64 5.05 26.02
C ASN A 46 -4.66 6.19 25.70
N GLY A 47 -5.89 5.85 25.34
CA GLY A 47 -6.97 6.80 25.07
C GLY A 47 -7.05 7.32 23.64
N ASP A 48 -6.16 6.92 22.73
CA ASP A 48 -6.23 7.24 21.32
C ASP A 48 -7.36 6.45 20.63
N VAL A 49 -7.79 6.90 19.45
CA VAL A 49 -8.77 6.20 18.63
C VAL A 49 -8.11 5.50 17.44
N VAL A 50 -8.72 4.41 16.97
CA VAL A 50 -8.25 3.71 15.78
C VAL A 50 -8.46 4.56 14.53
N ARG A 51 -7.39 4.69 13.73
CA ARG A 51 -7.36 5.47 12.49
C ARG A 51 -7.03 4.61 11.28
N ASN A 52 -7.44 5.08 10.12
CA ASN A 52 -7.01 4.50 8.85
C ASN A 52 -5.48 4.62 8.68
N GLY A 53 -4.86 3.53 8.23
CA GLY A 53 -3.43 3.49 7.96
C GLY A 53 -2.55 3.09 9.16
N GLN A 54 -3.13 2.86 10.34
CA GLN A 54 -2.37 2.37 11.50
C GLN A 54 -2.05 0.88 11.35
N ARG A 55 -0.83 0.52 11.76
CA ARG A 55 -0.34 -0.86 11.77
C ARG A 55 -0.29 -1.40 13.19
N TRP A 56 -0.68 -2.67 13.31
CA TRP A 56 -0.82 -3.35 14.57
C TRP A 56 -0.24 -4.76 14.50
N VAL A 57 0.47 -5.17 15.53
CA VAL A 57 0.90 -6.57 15.71
C VAL A 57 -0.19 -7.28 16.49
N VAL A 58 -0.63 -8.43 16.01
CA VAL A 58 -1.63 -9.27 16.67
C VAL A 58 -1.01 -9.96 17.89
N ASP A 59 -1.50 -9.64 19.08
CA ASP A 59 -1.03 -10.24 20.33
C ASP A 59 -1.86 -11.47 20.72
N SER A 60 -3.18 -11.42 20.53
CA SER A 60 -4.06 -12.54 20.84
C SER A 60 -5.35 -12.53 20.03
N ILE A 61 -5.99 -13.70 19.95
CA ILE A 61 -7.28 -13.90 19.29
C ILE A 61 -8.27 -14.38 20.36
N GLY A 62 -9.37 -13.64 20.51
CA GLY A 62 -10.46 -13.97 21.40
C GLY A 62 -11.35 -15.11 20.86
N LYS A 63 -12.03 -15.81 21.74
CA LYS A 63 -13.00 -16.88 21.38
C LYS A 63 -14.20 -16.36 20.59
N ASP A 64 -14.51 -15.07 20.73
CA ASP A 64 -15.55 -14.34 19.99
C ASP A 64 -15.09 -13.88 18.61
N GLY A 65 -13.88 -14.23 18.19
CA GLY A 65 -13.28 -13.80 16.93
C GLY A 65 -12.75 -12.37 16.93
N SER A 66 -12.62 -11.74 18.09
CA SER A 66 -11.92 -10.47 18.23
C SER A 66 -10.39 -10.66 18.18
N ILE A 67 -9.67 -9.59 17.85
CA ILE A 67 -8.20 -9.54 17.92
C ILE A 67 -7.80 -8.45 18.90
N THR A 68 -6.94 -8.78 19.88
CA THR A 68 -6.18 -7.78 20.61
C THR A 68 -4.84 -7.58 19.93
N ALA A 69 -4.52 -6.31 19.63
CA ALA A 69 -3.31 -5.96 18.90
C ALA A 69 -2.68 -4.70 19.49
N ARG A 70 -1.36 -4.60 19.40
CA ARG A 70 -0.59 -3.41 19.78
C ARG A 70 -0.05 -2.68 18.57
N ARG A 71 0.05 -1.38 18.71
CA ARG A 71 0.46 -0.49 17.63
C ARG A 71 1.96 -0.65 17.32
N CYS A 72 2.32 -0.68 16.02
CA CYS A 72 3.72 -0.88 15.63
C CYS A 72 4.65 0.29 15.94
N ASP A 73 4.12 1.50 16.11
CA ASP A 73 4.87 2.73 16.42
C ASP A 73 4.77 3.15 17.89
N ASP A 74 3.96 2.44 18.69
CA ASP A 74 3.76 2.66 20.12
C ASP A 74 3.33 1.35 20.79
N ASP A 75 4.28 0.60 21.31
CA ASP A 75 4.06 -0.72 21.91
C ASP A 75 3.14 -0.69 23.14
N LEU A 76 2.91 0.47 23.75
CA LEU A 76 2.00 0.65 24.88
C LEU A 76 0.54 0.82 24.43
N ALA A 77 0.31 1.21 23.18
CA ALA A 77 -1.02 1.40 22.64
C ALA A 77 -1.60 0.07 22.14
N THR A 78 -2.46 -0.54 22.93
CA THR A 78 -3.20 -1.77 22.56
C THR A 78 -4.66 -1.48 22.27
N VAL A 79 -5.27 -2.27 21.39
CA VAL A 79 -6.69 -2.18 21.03
C VAL A 79 -7.30 -3.57 20.84
N THR A 80 -8.59 -3.71 21.14
CA THR A 80 -9.36 -4.89 20.76
C THR A 80 -10.26 -4.55 19.57
N LEU A 81 -9.99 -5.20 18.44
CA LEU A 81 -10.75 -5.09 17.20
C LEU A 81 -11.79 -6.19 17.16
N ASN A 82 -13.06 -5.85 17.07
CA ASN A 82 -14.14 -6.81 16.99
C ASN A 82 -14.22 -7.46 15.59
N ARG A 83 -14.95 -8.57 15.49
CA ARG A 83 -15.08 -9.35 14.25
C ARG A 83 -15.61 -8.53 13.08
N ASP A 84 -16.62 -7.69 13.28
CA ASP A 84 -17.21 -6.86 12.23
C ASP A 84 -16.19 -5.86 11.64
N TYR A 85 -15.36 -5.26 12.49
CA TYR A 85 -14.31 -4.35 12.04
C TYR A 85 -13.21 -5.10 11.28
N LEU A 86 -12.84 -6.31 11.71
CA LEU A 86 -11.84 -7.14 11.04
C LEU A 86 -12.29 -7.52 9.63
N ASP A 87 -13.53 -7.96 9.48
CA ASP A 87 -14.10 -8.40 8.21
C ASP A 87 -14.26 -7.27 7.18
N LYS A 88 -14.48 -6.04 7.65
CA LYS A 88 -14.82 -4.93 6.76
C LYS A 88 -13.68 -3.94 6.55
N HIS A 89 -12.81 -3.79 7.55
CA HIS A 89 -11.91 -2.62 7.62
C HIS A 89 -10.47 -2.96 8.01
N THR A 90 -10.07 -4.23 7.94
CA THR A 90 -8.72 -4.65 8.31
C THR A 90 -8.09 -5.47 7.20
N GLN A 91 -6.85 -5.18 6.88
CA GLN A 91 -6.06 -5.86 5.85
C GLN A 91 -4.75 -6.37 6.44
N LEU A 92 -4.08 -7.26 5.71
CA LEU A 92 -2.74 -7.69 6.09
C LEU A 92 -1.73 -6.54 5.92
N GLY A 93 -0.91 -6.26 6.95
CA GLY A 93 -0.12 -5.04 7.07
C GLY A 93 1.35 -5.13 6.63
N TYR A 94 1.76 -6.20 5.91
CA TYR A 94 3.17 -6.41 5.51
C TYR A 94 3.64 -5.52 4.36
N ALA A 95 2.73 -4.96 3.60
CA ALA A 95 3.04 -4.03 2.52
C ALA A 95 2.13 -2.79 2.61
N ALA A 96 2.62 -1.70 2.07
CA ALA A 96 1.88 -0.45 1.98
C ALA A 96 2.14 0.20 0.63
N THR A 97 1.22 1.02 0.15
CA THR A 97 1.47 1.83 -1.03
C THR A 97 2.46 2.96 -0.71
N GLY A 98 3.23 3.43 -1.70
CA GLY A 98 4.14 4.57 -1.52
C GLY A 98 3.43 5.78 -0.92
N HIS A 99 2.20 6.07 -1.37
CA HIS A 99 1.39 7.16 -0.82
C HIS A 99 1.06 6.97 0.68
N SER A 100 0.70 5.76 1.10
CA SER A 100 0.40 5.48 2.51
C SER A 100 1.63 5.43 3.42
N SER A 101 2.83 5.42 2.86
CA SER A 101 4.10 5.53 3.60
C SER A 101 4.51 6.97 3.89
N GLN A 102 3.77 7.96 3.37
CA GLN A 102 4.05 9.37 3.61
C GLN A 102 3.95 9.69 5.11
N GLY A 103 4.97 10.33 5.66
CA GLY A 103 5.07 10.61 7.10
C GLY A 103 5.64 9.47 7.95
N ALA A 104 5.74 8.25 7.44
CA ALA A 104 6.39 7.16 8.15
C ALA A 104 7.92 7.32 8.15
N THR A 105 8.56 6.87 9.22
CA THR A 105 10.02 6.73 9.32
C THR A 105 10.33 5.33 9.83
N VAL A 106 11.23 4.63 9.14
CA VAL A 106 11.64 3.24 9.46
C VAL A 106 13.16 3.13 9.39
N ASP A 107 13.73 2.09 9.97
CA ASP A 107 15.18 1.89 9.88
C ASP A 107 15.57 1.53 8.45
N VAL A 108 14.85 0.60 7.84
CA VAL A 108 15.11 0.16 6.47
C VAL A 108 13.82 0.19 5.65
N ALA A 109 13.83 0.91 4.53
CA ALA A 109 12.75 0.89 3.54
C ALA A 109 13.09 -0.05 2.39
N ARG A 110 12.11 -0.89 2.01
CA ARG A 110 12.18 -1.74 0.81
C ARG A 110 11.01 -1.41 -0.08
N VAL A 111 11.33 -0.90 -1.26
CA VAL A 111 10.34 -0.41 -2.24
C VAL A 111 10.31 -1.35 -3.43
N VAL A 112 9.12 -1.76 -3.84
CA VAL A 112 8.92 -2.54 -5.07
C VAL A 112 8.13 -1.66 -6.04
N ALA A 113 8.65 -1.44 -7.23
CA ALA A 113 8.00 -0.68 -8.28
C ALA A 113 7.99 -1.46 -9.59
N GLY A 114 6.89 -1.41 -10.34
CA GLY A 114 6.84 -1.91 -11.70
C GLY A 114 7.34 -0.85 -12.69
N VAL A 115 7.95 -1.28 -13.80
CA VAL A 115 8.49 -0.37 -14.84
C VAL A 115 7.42 0.62 -15.33
N GLY A 116 6.15 0.19 -15.42
CA GLY A 116 5.05 1.05 -15.87
C GLY A 116 4.62 2.14 -14.88
N ASN A 117 4.95 1.96 -13.59
CA ASN A 117 4.58 2.87 -12.50
C ASN A 117 5.80 3.58 -11.89
N LEU A 118 6.92 3.56 -12.59
CA LEU A 118 8.15 4.19 -12.16
C LEU A 118 8.12 5.67 -12.57
N ASP A 119 7.72 6.53 -11.64
CA ASP A 119 7.81 7.99 -11.76
C ASP A 119 8.52 8.61 -10.55
N LYS A 120 8.89 9.87 -10.64
CA LYS A 120 9.63 10.59 -9.61
C LYS A 120 8.92 10.55 -8.25
N SER A 121 7.61 10.73 -8.23
CA SER A 121 6.83 10.83 -6.99
C SER A 121 6.63 9.45 -6.33
N SER A 122 6.36 8.42 -7.14
CA SER A 122 6.15 7.06 -6.66
C SER A 122 7.41 6.43 -6.04
N VAL A 123 8.59 6.87 -6.48
CA VAL A 123 9.89 6.38 -5.98
C VAL A 123 10.43 7.25 -4.86
N TYR A 124 10.37 8.57 -4.99
CA TYR A 124 11.00 9.51 -4.05
C TYR A 124 10.44 9.36 -2.63
N VAL A 125 9.11 9.39 -2.48
CA VAL A 125 8.48 9.34 -1.16
C VAL A 125 8.88 8.08 -0.39
N PRO A 126 8.69 6.85 -0.92
CA PRO A 126 9.06 5.65 -0.16
C PRO A 126 10.57 5.46 -0.01
N MET A 127 11.40 5.92 -0.97
CA MET A 127 12.86 5.82 -0.90
C MET A 127 13.52 6.81 0.07
N THR A 128 12.76 7.70 0.67
CA THR A 128 13.24 8.62 1.70
C THR A 128 12.76 8.25 3.10
N ARG A 129 12.16 7.07 3.28
CA ARG A 129 11.59 6.64 4.58
C ARG A 129 12.58 5.94 5.49
N GLY A 130 13.60 5.28 4.94
CA GLY A 130 14.60 4.55 5.70
C GLY A 130 15.69 5.46 6.27
N ARG A 131 15.97 5.33 7.57
CA ARG A 131 17.06 6.03 8.25
C ARG A 131 18.42 5.42 7.95
N GLU A 132 18.49 4.09 7.94
CA GLU A 132 19.72 3.33 7.78
C GLU A 132 19.93 2.83 6.35
N GLY A 133 18.83 2.55 5.61
CA GLY A 133 18.93 2.07 4.26
C GLY A 133 17.61 2.14 3.49
N ASN A 134 17.75 2.37 2.19
CA ASN A 134 16.63 2.38 1.25
C ASN A 134 16.98 1.49 0.06
N PHE A 135 16.14 0.50 -0.22
CA PHE A 135 16.35 -0.47 -1.30
C PHE A 135 15.17 -0.43 -2.27
N LEU A 136 15.49 -0.31 -3.56
CA LEU A 136 14.49 -0.35 -4.63
C LEU A 136 14.63 -1.65 -5.41
N TYR A 137 13.50 -2.32 -5.59
CA TYR A 137 13.35 -3.50 -6.43
C TYR A 137 12.44 -3.14 -7.60
N ILE A 138 12.93 -3.31 -8.82
CA ILE A 138 12.16 -3.00 -10.02
C ILE A 138 11.65 -4.30 -10.62
N ALA A 139 10.33 -4.43 -10.74
CA ALA A 139 9.67 -5.55 -11.41
C ALA A 139 9.48 -5.21 -12.89
N GLU A 140 10.06 -6.00 -13.78
CA GLU A 140 9.98 -5.80 -15.23
C GLU A 140 8.64 -6.24 -15.83
N THR A 141 7.98 -7.24 -15.21
CA THR A 141 6.67 -7.73 -15.63
C THR A 141 5.55 -7.08 -14.84
N GLN A 142 4.49 -6.65 -15.52
CA GLN A 142 3.28 -6.18 -14.87
C GLN A 142 2.40 -7.37 -14.42
N PRO A 143 1.63 -7.21 -13.31
CA PRO A 143 0.60 -8.18 -12.98
C PRO A 143 -0.41 -8.23 -14.13
N GLY A 144 -0.56 -9.40 -14.76
CA GLY A 144 -1.43 -9.61 -15.94
C GLY A 144 -0.70 -10.00 -17.20
N ASP A 145 0.60 -9.79 -17.34
CA ASP A 145 1.38 -10.24 -18.50
C ASP A 145 1.51 -11.78 -18.63
N THR A 146 1.03 -12.52 -17.63
CA THR A 146 1.05 -13.99 -17.60
C THR A 146 -0.22 -14.64 -18.15
N GLU A 147 -1.24 -13.89 -18.55
CA GLU A 147 -2.52 -14.42 -19.05
C GLU A 147 -2.66 -14.44 -20.58
N THR A 148 -1.58 -14.52 -21.34
CA THR A 148 -1.68 -14.98 -22.74
C THR A 148 -1.47 -16.48 -22.77
N GLY A 149 -2.59 -17.18 -22.99
CA GLY A 149 -2.72 -18.63 -22.99
C GLY A 149 -1.57 -19.36 -23.67
N HIS A 150 -1.06 -20.27 -22.95
CA HIS A 150 -0.30 -21.48 -23.21
C HIS A 150 0.83 -21.60 -22.19
N GLY A 151 0.52 -22.02 -20.97
CA GLY A 151 1.34 -22.89 -20.11
C GLY A 151 2.85 -22.67 -19.95
N GLN A 152 3.42 -21.61 -20.46
CA GLN A 152 4.82 -21.26 -20.23
C GLN A 152 4.88 -20.22 -19.12
N VAL A 153 5.28 -20.67 -17.95
CA VAL A 153 5.78 -19.79 -16.88
C VAL A 153 6.91 -18.97 -17.51
N SER A 154 6.68 -17.69 -17.78
CA SER A 154 7.73 -16.77 -18.18
C SER A 154 8.84 -16.87 -17.15
N GLN A 155 10.02 -17.34 -17.55
CA GLN A 155 11.17 -17.39 -16.66
C GLN A 155 11.39 -15.96 -16.15
N ILE A 156 11.32 -15.78 -14.83
CA ILE A 156 11.71 -14.52 -14.20
C ILE A 156 13.21 -14.36 -14.49
N ILE A 157 13.53 -13.55 -15.48
CA ILE A 157 14.92 -13.22 -15.80
C ILE A 157 15.39 -12.25 -14.72
N ARG A 158 16.12 -12.77 -13.75
CA ARG A 158 16.81 -11.95 -12.76
C ARG A 158 18.01 -11.29 -13.44
N ARG A 159 17.88 -10.00 -13.74
CA ARG A 159 19.01 -9.21 -14.22
C ARG A 159 19.79 -8.68 -13.01
N GLU A 160 21.04 -9.06 -12.88
CA GLU A 160 21.91 -8.64 -11.78
C GLU A 160 22.69 -7.35 -12.08
N SER A 161 22.32 -6.60 -13.14
CA SER A 161 23.04 -5.40 -13.51
C SER A 161 22.44 -4.15 -12.84
N ASP A 162 23.21 -3.58 -11.92
CA ASP A 162 22.94 -2.27 -11.32
C ASP A 162 22.82 -1.14 -12.36
N GLU A 163 23.44 -1.32 -13.51
CA GLU A 163 23.46 -0.36 -14.60
C GLU A 163 22.05 -0.18 -15.22
N TYR A 164 21.39 -1.30 -15.52
CA TYR A 164 20.03 -1.27 -16.04
C TYR A 164 19.02 -0.65 -15.05
N ALA A 165 19.16 -0.98 -13.76
CA ALA A 165 18.33 -0.39 -12.72
C ALA A 165 18.56 1.14 -12.59
N ARG A 166 19.79 1.61 -12.75
CA ARG A 166 20.13 3.03 -12.78
C ARG A 166 19.51 3.74 -13.98
N ASP A 167 19.60 3.16 -15.18
CA ASP A 167 19.03 3.73 -16.40
C ASP A 167 17.50 3.84 -16.30
N LEU A 168 16.83 2.85 -15.70
CA LEU A 168 15.41 2.91 -15.41
C LEU A 168 15.07 4.01 -14.41
N LEU A 169 15.88 4.20 -13.36
CA LEU A 169 15.70 5.27 -12.39
C LEU A 169 15.91 6.65 -12.99
N VAL A 170 16.93 6.83 -13.82
CA VAL A 170 17.20 8.08 -14.54
C VAL A 170 16.03 8.40 -15.46
N SER A 171 15.57 7.44 -16.24
CA SER A 171 14.41 7.61 -17.13
C SER A 171 13.11 7.88 -16.36
N ALA A 172 12.92 7.28 -15.18
CA ALA A 172 11.80 7.56 -14.31
C ALA A 172 11.87 8.97 -13.69
N GLY A 173 13.07 9.41 -13.29
CA GLY A 173 13.31 10.77 -12.79
C GLY A 173 13.05 11.86 -13.83
N MET A 174 13.16 11.52 -15.11
CA MET A 174 12.84 12.41 -16.23
C MET A 174 11.35 12.38 -16.60
N ARG A 175 10.59 11.37 -16.17
CA ARG A 175 9.15 11.33 -16.32
C ARG A 175 8.51 12.15 -15.20
N GLU A 176 8.30 13.42 -15.47
CA GLU A 176 7.34 14.20 -14.70
C GLU A 176 5.94 13.71 -15.13
N GLN A 177 5.35 12.79 -14.39
CA GLN A 177 3.90 12.81 -14.27
C GLN A 177 3.62 14.09 -13.50
N GLY A 178 3.23 15.12 -14.25
CA GLY A 178 2.84 16.36 -13.63
C GLY A 178 1.71 16.08 -12.66
N ASP A 179 2.00 16.05 -11.37
CA ASP A 179 1.02 16.33 -10.35
C ASP A 179 0.49 17.70 -10.72
N LYS A 180 -0.59 17.70 -11.50
CA LYS A 180 -1.30 18.93 -11.83
C LYS A 180 -1.69 19.50 -10.48
N THR A 181 -1.08 20.60 -10.10
CA THR A 181 -1.45 21.28 -8.87
C THR A 181 -2.97 21.48 -8.89
N PRO A 182 -3.66 21.52 -7.74
CA PRO A 182 -5.10 21.78 -7.71
C PRO A 182 -5.49 22.99 -8.57
N GLN A 183 -4.62 23.99 -8.69
CA GLN A 183 -4.79 25.15 -9.56
C GLN A 183 -4.70 24.80 -11.05
N ALA A 184 -3.78 23.91 -11.45
CA ALA A 184 -3.67 23.45 -12.84
C ALA A 184 -4.86 22.57 -13.24
N LEU A 185 -5.35 21.71 -12.32
CA LEU A 185 -6.57 20.92 -12.52
C LEU A 185 -7.80 21.82 -12.63
N PHE A 186 -7.92 22.85 -11.79
CA PHE A 186 -9.00 23.82 -11.84
C PHE A 186 -8.96 24.64 -13.14
N GLY A 187 -7.77 25.05 -13.57
CA GLY A 187 -7.56 25.74 -14.85
C GLY A 187 -7.99 24.89 -16.04
N GLN A 188 -7.65 23.60 -16.06
CA GLN A 188 -8.04 22.69 -17.13
C GLN A 188 -9.54 22.39 -17.13
N ALA A 189 -10.14 22.14 -15.97
CA ALA A 189 -11.59 21.94 -15.84
C ALA A 189 -12.40 23.18 -16.28
N LYS A 190 -11.87 24.39 -16.02
CA LYS A 190 -12.47 25.63 -16.51
C LYS A 190 -12.40 25.75 -18.03
N GLN A 191 -11.27 25.40 -18.64
CA GLN A 191 -11.13 25.40 -20.11
C GLN A 191 -12.04 24.36 -20.76
N ASP A 192 -12.14 23.15 -20.21
CA ASP A 192 -13.01 22.08 -20.73
C ASP A 192 -14.49 22.50 -20.63
N TRP A 193 -14.87 23.19 -19.56
CA TRP A 193 -16.22 23.72 -19.39
C TRP A 193 -16.55 24.83 -20.40
N GLU A 194 -15.63 25.75 -20.66
CA GLU A 194 -15.80 26.81 -21.69
C GLU A 194 -15.92 26.19 -23.10
N LEU A 195 -15.11 25.20 -23.43
CA LEU A 195 -15.19 24.47 -24.71
C LEU A 195 -16.53 23.75 -24.86
N THR A 196 -17.03 23.13 -23.79
CA THR A 196 -18.33 22.44 -23.79
C THR A 196 -19.49 23.43 -24.04
N LYS A 197 -19.40 24.64 -23.51
CA LYS A 197 -20.39 25.72 -23.81
C LYS A 197 -20.40 26.12 -25.28
N LEU A 198 -19.21 26.22 -25.90
CA LEU A 198 -19.09 26.60 -27.32
C LEU A 198 -19.69 25.55 -28.25
N VAL A 199 -19.52 24.24 -27.90
CA VAL A 199 -20.04 23.12 -28.70
C VAL A 199 -21.58 23.01 -28.57
N ASN A 200 -22.14 23.38 -27.41
CA ASN A 200 -23.57 23.26 -27.13
C ASN A 200 -24.40 24.54 -27.44
N GLN A 201 -23.84 25.55 -28.13
CA GLN A 201 -24.64 26.67 -28.61
C GLN A 201 -25.50 26.19 -29.79
N PRO A 202 -26.84 26.32 -29.73
CA PRO A 202 -27.68 26.02 -30.90
C PRO A 202 -27.31 26.97 -32.04
N SER A 203 -27.07 26.41 -33.21
CA SER A 203 -26.84 27.17 -34.45
C SER A 203 -28.05 28.10 -34.65
N GLN A 204 -27.87 29.41 -34.51
CA GLN A 204 -28.82 30.37 -35.01
C GLN A 204 -28.74 30.29 -36.53
N THR A 205 -29.66 29.56 -37.11
CA THR A 205 -29.97 29.65 -38.55
C THR A 205 -31.01 30.76 -38.69
N ASP A 206 -30.60 31.83 -39.35
CA ASP A 206 -31.51 32.84 -39.95
C ASP A 206 -32.38 32.19 -41.00
#